data_33972a48b836a5c5b108035755aeeed9
#
_entry.id   33972a48b836a5c5b108035755aeeed9
#
_cell.length_a   1.000
_cell.length_b   1.000
_cell.length_c   1.000
_cell.angle_alpha   90.00
_cell.angle_beta   90.00
_cell.angle_gamma   90.00
#
_symmetry.space_group_name_H-M   'P 1'
#
loop_
_entity.id
_entity.type
_entity.pdbx_description
1 polymer ?
#
loop_
_entity_poly.entity_id
_entity_poly.type
_entity_poly.pdbx_seq_one_letter_code
_entity_poly.pdbx_strand_id
1 'polypeptide(L)'
;MIRNRIFWIASFMLYLCTASMLAQIRGNEIRVVVAPDHSDWTYRLKEKCTFTIQVYKAQNVLPDAKVDYELGPEWYPTEKKDGVLLKDGKLTVSSSMNTPGFLRCKVKAYVGNKTYDGMATAAYAPESIQAHAVDPSDFDSFWQGALNEARQIPLSSTMELLPSRCTETVNVYQVSFQNIRQGSRTFGILCMPKASGKYPALLRVPGAGVRPYYGDVETAAKGAITLEIGIHGIPVTMQQSVYNELAYGALYNYQYQNDDNRDYSYYKRVFVGTLRAVDFIASLPQYNGKTLGVTGSSQGGALSMVTAALDKRVTFYAAIHPAMCDHRAHLQKVAGGWPHYFYYFPAPTPQRVQTADYYDMVNFARRITVPGWFSWGYNDDVCPPTSTYAAYNSITASKELHPYLETGHFWYQEQYEQWIQWLWKQMGL
;
A
#
# COMPACT_ATOMS: atom_id res chain seq x y z
N MET A 1 -56.86 -19.93 6.93
CA MET A 1 -55.71 -20.43 6.15
C MET A 1 -55.41 -19.66 4.87
N ILE A 2 -56.24 -18.74 4.41
CA ILE A 2 -56.05 -17.97 3.16
C ILE A 2 -55.18 -16.70 3.35
N ARG A 3 -55.17 -16.13 4.55
CA ARG A 3 -54.42 -14.85 4.85
C ARG A 3 -52.90 -14.97 4.89
N ASN A 4 -52.38 -16.16 5.19
CA ASN A 4 -50.89 -16.35 5.26
C ASN A 4 -50.28 -16.68 3.89
N ARG A 5 -51.05 -17.13 2.91
CA ARG A 5 -50.51 -17.41 1.56
C ARG A 5 -50.32 -16.14 0.74
N ILE A 6 -51.13 -15.12 0.97
CA ILE A 6 -50.98 -13.81 0.28
C ILE A 6 -49.72 -13.08 0.74
N PHE A 7 -49.35 -13.21 2.00
CA PHE A 7 -48.13 -12.56 2.55
C PHE A 7 -46.85 -13.14 1.95
N TRP A 8 -46.81 -14.46 1.70
CA TRP A 8 -45.65 -15.11 1.10
C TRP A 8 -45.50 -14.80 -0.40
N ILE A 9 -46.58 -14.66 -1.12
CA ILE A 9 -46.57 -14.29 -2.55
C ILE A 9 -46.13 -12.82 -2.72
N ALA A 10 -46.58 -11.92 -1.86
CA ALA A 10 -46.17 -10.52 -1.89
C ALA A 10 -44.65 -10.36 -1.51
N SER A 11 -44.13 -11.11 -0.53
CA SER A 11 -42.71 -11.12 -0.17
C SER A 11 -41.82 -11.67 -1.30
N PHE A 12 -42.30 -12.74 -1.99
CA PHE A 12 -41.57 -13.34 -3.11
C PHE A 12 -41.57 -12.44 -4.36
N MET A 13 -42.67 -11.72 -4.63
CA MET A 13 -42.70 -10.70 -5.70
C MET A 13 -41.82 -9.48 -5.38
N LEU A 14 -41.74 -9.04 -4.12
CA LEU A 14 -40.85 -7.95 -3.73
C LEU A 14 -39.36 -8.34 -3.91
N TYR A 15 -39.01 -9.60 -3.62
CA TYR A 15 -37.64 -10.10 -3.80
C TYR A 15 -37.25 -10.25 -5.28
N LEU A 16 -38.20 -10.65 -6.14
CA LEU A 16 -38.00 -10.70 -7.58
C LEU A 16 -37.85 -9.30 -8.20
N CYS A 17 -38.62 -8.30 -7.72
CA CYS A 17 -38.49 -6.91 -8.18
C CYS A 17 -37.13 -6.29 -7.76
N THR A 18 -36.64 -6.58 -6.57
CA THR A 18 -35.31 -6.06 -6.13
C THR A 18 -34.14 -6.73 -6.86
N ALA A 19 -34.27 -8.05 -7.14
CA ALA A 19 -33.26 -8.76 -7.95
C ALA A 19 -33.23 -8.26 -9.40
N SER A 20 -34.42 -7.93 -9.97
CA SER A 20 -34.52 -7.36 -11.32
C SER A 20 -33.98 -5.93 -11.39
N MET A 21 -34.14 -5.09 -10.34
CA MET A 21 -33.54 -3.76 -10.26
C MET A 21 -32.01 -3.82 -10.16
N LEU A 22 -31.47 -4.75 -9.38
CA LEU A 22 -30.02 -4.95 -9.30
C LEU A 22 -29.44 -5.48 -10.62
N ALA A 23 -30.15 -6.33 -11.32
CA ALA A 23 -29.77 -6.80 -12.66
C ALA A 23 -29.83 -5.67 -13.71
N GLN A 24 -30.83 -4.76 -13.64
CA GLN A 24 -30.90 -3.59 -14.52
C GLN A 24 -29.82 -2.55 -14.24
N ILE A 25 -29.40 -2.37 -12.99
CA ILE A 25 -28.29 -1.47 -12.64
C ILE A 25 -26.97 -2.01 -13.22
N ARG A 26 -26.72 -3.31 -13.17
CA ARG A 26 -25.55 -3.95 -13.81
C ARG A 26 -25.60 -3.91 -15.35
N GLY A 27 -26.77 -3.88 -15.93
CA GLY A 27 -26.97 -3.87 -17.39
C GLY A 27 -26.55 -2.57 -18.10
N ASN A 28 -26.29 -1.48 -17.38
CA ASN A 28 -25.92 -0.19 -17.94
C ASN A 28 -24.47 0.22 -17.61
N GLU A 29 -23.68 -0.65 -17.02
CA GLU A 29 -22.30 -0.38 -16.66
C GLU A 29 -21.45 -0.16 -17.92
N ILE A 30 -20.74 0.96 -17.96
CA ILE A 30 -19.73 1.22 -18.98
C ILE A 30 -18.38 0.72 -18.45
N ARG A 31 -17.68 -0.07 -19.26
CA ARG A 31 -16.33 -0.53 -18.99
C ARG A 31 -15.41 -0.16 -20.13
N VAL A 32 -14.26 0.40 -19.80
CA VAL A 32 -13.15 0.62 -20.73
C VAL A 32 -12.14 -0.50 -20.50
N VAL A 33 -11.98 -1.36 -21.49
CA VAL A 33 -11.05 -2.48 -21.42
C VAL A 33 -9.83 -2.12 -22.25
N VAL A 34 -8.67 -2.19 -21.62
CA VAL A 34 -7.37 -2.05 -22.26
C VAL A 34 -6.62 -3.34 -21.98
N ALA A 35 -6.15 -4.03 -23.00
CA ALA A 35 -5.45 -5.31 -22.84
C ALA A 35 -4.24 -5.37 -23.74
N PRO A 36 -3.05 -5.72 -23.22
CA PRO A 36 -1.88 -6.02 -24.03
C PRO A 36 -2.08 -7.35 -24.74
N ASP A 37 -1.30 -7.60 -25.80
CA ASP A 37 -1.41 -8.80 -26.62
C ASP A 37 -0.74 -10.05 -25.98
N HIS A 38 0.07 -9.89 -24.93
CA HIS A 38 0.56 -11.00 -24.11
C HIS A 38 -0.32 -11.17 -22.86
N SER A 39 -0.73 -12.39 -22.56
CA SER A 39 -1.61 -12.71 -21.42
C SER A 39 -0.94 -12.53 -20.05
N ASP A 40 0.38 -12.64 -19.98
CA ASP A 40 1.19 -12.43 -18.77
C ASP A 40 1.69 -10.98 -18.63
N TRP A 41 1.32 -10.11 -19.58
CA TRP A 41 1.70 -8.71 -19.66
C TRP A 41 3.22 -8.46 -19.65
N THR A 42 4.02 -9.45 -20.04
CA THR A 42 5.49 -9.40 -19.98
C THR A 42 6.11 -9.43 -21.38
N TYR A 43 7.11 -8.59 -21.60
CA TYR A 43 7.76 -8.36 -22.89
C TYR A 43 9.28 -8.28 -22.72
N ARG A 44 10.00 -8.67 -23.79
CA ARG A 44 11.43 -8.43 -23.90
C ARG A 44 11.71 -6.99 -24.29
N LEU A 45 12.89 -6.47 -23.96
CA LEU A 45 13.31 -5.15 -24.43
C LEU A 45 13.23 -5.08 -25.96
N LYS A 46 12.70 -3.94 -26.46
CA LYS A 46 12.46 -3.66 -27.89
C LYS A 46 11.34 -4.50 -28.54
N GLU A 47 10.77 -5.45 -27.84
CA GLU A 47 9.61 -6.17 -28.32
C GLU A 47 8.39 -5.22 -28.41
N LYS A 48 7.61 -5.39 -29.47
CA LYS A 48 6.43 -4.57 -29.70
C LYS A 48 5.27 -5.08 -28.86
N CYS A 49 4.77 -4.27 -27.95
CA CYS A 49 3.51 -4.49 -27.23
C CYS A 49 2.37 -3.82 -27.99
N THR A 50 1.27 -4.52 -28.19
CA THR A 50 0.05 -3.96 -28.80
C THR A 50 -1.10 -4.00 -27.81
N PHE A 51 -1.54 -2.80 -27.40
CA PHE A 51 -2.74 -2.67 -26.57
C PHE A 51 -4.00 -2.63 -27.45
N THR A 52 -4.98 -3.44 -27.08
CA THR A 52 -6.34 -3.38 -27.62
C THR A 52 -7.23 -2.60 -26.66
N ILE A 53 -7.92 -1.60 -27.20
CA ILE A 53 -8.84 -0.71 -26.47
C ILE A 53 -10.26 -0.99 -26.96
N GLN A 54 -11.17 -1.27 -26.04
CA GLN A 54 -12.60 -1.49 -26.31
C GLN A 54 -13.43 -0.82 -25.23
N VAL A 55 -14.59 -0.32 -25.58
CA VAL A 55 -15.56 0.24 -24.64
C VAL A 55 -16.82 -0.60 -24.70
N TYR A 56 -17.31 -1.01 -23.54
CA TYR A 56 -18.49 -1.84 -23.38
C TYR A 56 -19.59 -1.08 -22.66
N LYS A 57 -20.82 -1.25 -23.11
CA LYS A 57 -22.03 -0.93 -22.36
C LYS A 57 -22.72 -2.24 -22.01
N ALA A 58 -22.79 -2.56 -20.73
CA ALA A 58 -23.11 -3.90 -20.27
C ALA A 58 -22.10 -4.92 -20.87
N GLN A 59 -22.57 -5.84 -21.71
CA GLN A 59 -21.71 -6.82 -22.39
C GLN A 59 -21.53 -6.54 -23.89
N ASN A 60 -22.08 -5.42 -24.39
CA ASN A 60 -22.02 -5.09 -25.81
C ASN A 60 -20.94 -4.05 -26.07
N VAL A 61 -20.13 -4.29 -27.08
CA VAL A 61 -19.11 -3.32 -27.54
C VAL A 61 -19.82 -2.09 -28.12
N LEU A 62 -19.35 -0.91 -27.77
CA LEU A 62 -19.77 0.35 -28.39
C LEU A 62 -18.90 0.60 -29.63
N PRO A 63 -19.46 0.52 -30.86
CA PRO A 63 -18.68 0.51 -32.07
C PRO A 63 -17.97 1.85 -32.34
N ASP A 64 -18.61 2.98 -31.99
CA ASP A 64 -18.20 4.33 -32.34
C ASP A 64 -17.82 5.17 -31.09
N ALA A 65 -17.38 4.52 -30.01
CA ALA A 65 -16.97 5.24 -28.83
C ALA A 65 -15.76 6.14 -29.12
N LYS A 66 -15.79 7.37 -28.58
CA LYS A 66 -14.69 8.32 -28.67
C LYS A 66 -13.80 8.18 -27.44
N VAL A 67 -12.48 8.12 -27.65
CA VAL A 67 -11.49 7.97 -26.59
C VAL A 67 -10.35 8.95 -26.72
N ASP A 68 -9.79 9.37 -25.59
CA ASP A 68 -8.44 9.90 -25.51
C ASP A 68 -7.53 8.80 -24.98
N TYR A 69 -6.26 8.78 -25.41
CA TYR A 69 -5.29 7.87 -24.82
C TYR A 69 -3.92 8.49 -24.63
N GLU A 70 -3.21 7.97 -23.63
CA GLU A 70 -1.80 8.23 -23.39
C GLU A 70 -1.05 6.90 -23.43
N LEU A 71 0.08 6.85 -24.12
CA LEU A 71 0.93 5.65 -24.26
C LEU A 71 2.40 6.03 -24.04
N GLY A 72 3.10 5.25 -23.24
CA GLY A 72 4.52 5.45 -22.94
C GLY A 72 4.93 4.89 -21.61
N PRO A 73 6.17 5.15 -21.15
CA PRO A 73 6.61 4.80 -19.80
C PRO A 73 5.67 5.38 -18.75
N GLU A 74 5.51 4.64 -17.64
CA GLU A 74 4.70 5.10 -16.51
C GLU A 74 5.04 6.54 -16.12
N TRP A 75 4.02 7.36 -15.84
CA TRP A 75 4.13 8.78 -15.47
C TRP A 75 4.70 9.71 -16.54
N TYR A 76 5.35 9.17 -17.59
CA TYR A 76 6.02 9.94 -18.66
C TYR A 76 5.60 9.45 -20.05
N PRO A 77 4.29 9.55 -20.39
CA PRO A 77 3.80 9.11 -21.69
C PRO A 77 4.47 9.88 -22.82
N THR A 78 4.85 9.17 -23.87
CA THR A 78 5.51 9.74 -25.06
C THR A 78 4.54 10.01 -26.20
N GLU A 79 3.35 9.42 -26.15
CA GLU A 79 2.27 9.65 -27.11
C GLU A 79 0.98 10.00 -26.38
N LYS A 80 0.28 11.03 -26.87
CA LYS A 80 -1.06 11.45 -26.44
C LYS A 80 -1.92 11.72 -27.66
N LYS A 81 -3.12 11.18 -27.67
CA LYS A 81 -4.11 11.39 -28.73
C LYS A 81 -5.47 11.64 -28.10
N ASP A 82 -6.14 12.67 -28.59
CA ASP A 82 -7.46 13.06 -28.15
C ASP A 82 -8.50 12.79 -29.23
N GLY A 83 -9.69 12.39 -28.82
CA GLY A 83 -10.85 12.28 -29.67
C GLY A 83 -10.79 11.21 -30.75
N VAL A 84 -10.05 10.14 -30.53
CA VAL A 84 -9.92 9.03 -31.47
C VAL A 84 -11.20 8.18 -31.42
N LEU A 85 -11.78 7.92 -32.59
CA LEU A 85 -12.96 7.03 -32.71
C LEU A 85 -12.50 5.58 -32.81
N LEU A 86 -13.18 4.70 -32.09
CA LEU A 86 -13.03 3.28 -32.27
C LEU A 86 -13.58 2.88 -33.66
N LYS A 87 -12.86 2.01 -34.36
CA LYS A 87 -13.34 1.41 -35.63
C LYS A 87 -13.85 0.00 -35.33
N ASP A 88 -15.11 -0.24 -35.64
CA ASP A 88 -15.78 -1.52 -35.35
C ASP A 88 -15.64 -1.93 -33.87
N GLY A 89 -15.70 -0.93 -32.98
CA GLY A 89 -15.61 -1.12 -31.53
C GLY A 89 -14.21 -1.40 -31.01
N LYS A 90 -13.16 -1.20 -31.81
CA LYS A 90 -11.78 -1.50 -31.44
C LYS A 90 -10.80 -0.41 -31.86
N LEU A 91 -9.83 -0.13 -31.01
CA LEU A 91 -8.63 0.63 -31.34
C LEU A 91 -7.41 -0.17 -30.88
N THR A 92 -6.40 -0.26 -31.71
CA THR A 92 -5.09 -0.83 -31.33
C THR A 92 -4.02 0.22 -31.38
N VAL A 93 -3.22 0.29 -30.33
CA VAL A 93 -2.05 1.16 -30.22
C VAL A 93 -0.84 0.34 -29.80
N SER A 94 0.34 0.68 -30.30
CA SER A 94 1.52 -0.16 -30.05
C SER A 94 2.73 0.72 -29.73
N SER A 95 3.57 0.22 -28.83
CA SER A 95 4.87 0.81 -28.52
C SER A 95 5.84 -0.28 -28.04
N SER A 96 7.05 0.11 -27.68
CA SER A 96 8.05 -0.77 -27.06
C SER A 96 8.92 0.04 -26.10
N MET A 97 9.67 -0.63 -25.22
CA MET A 97 10.66 -0.02 -24.36
C MET A 97 12.07 -0.52 -24.69
N ASN A 98 13.05 0.37 -24.64
CA ASN A 98 14.47 0.05 -24.86
C ASN A 98 15.22 -0.22 -23.54
N THR A 99 14.62 0.14 -22.40
CA THR A 99 15.15 -0.02 -21.06
C THR A 99 14.15 -0.77 -20.18
N PRO A 100 14.60 -1.49 -19.14
CA PRO A 100 13.71 -2.12 -18.17
C PRO A 100 12.73 -1.10 -17.55
N GLY A 101 11.48 -1.51 -17.36
CA GLY A 101 10.44 -0.64 -16.81
C GLY A 101 9.04 -1.08 -17.24
N PHE A 102 8.09 -0.17 -17.16
CA PHE A 102 6.69 -0.45 -17.45
C PHE A 102 6.13 0.53 -18.49
N LEU A 103 5.57 -0.04 -19.56
CA LEU A 103 4.85 0.67 -20.63
C LEU A 103 3.37 0.71 -20.29
N ARG A 104 2.80 1.89 -20.15
CA ARG A 104 1.40 2.09 -19.76
C ARG A 104 0.57 2.73 -20.88
N CYS A 105 -0.62 2.15 -21.09
CA CYS A 105 -1.67 2.73 -21.91
C CYS A 105 -2.83 3.16 -21.00
N LYS A 106 -3.04 4.47 -20.85
CA LYS A 106 -4.21 5.06 -20.17
C LYS A 106 -5.22 5.53 -21.19
N VAL A 107 -6.49 5.26 -20.95
CA VAL A 107 -7.59 5.57 -21.85
C VAL A 107 -8.71 6.25 -21.08
N LYS A 108 -9.25 7.32 -21.66
CA LYS A 108 -10.47 7.98 -21.20
C LYS A 108 -11.52 7.90 -22.30
N ALA A 109 -12.61 7.19 -22.04
CA ALA A 109 -13.74 7.06 -22.99
C ALA A 109 -14.87 8.03 -22.66
N TYR A 110 -15.50 8.55 -23.70
CA TYR A 110 -16.65 9.46 -23.60
C TYR A 110 -17.93 8.74 -24.01
N VAL A 111 -18.86 8.56 -23.05
CA VAL A 111 -20.16 7.92 -23.30
C VAL A 111 -21.26 8.81 -22.72
N GLY A 112 -22.08 9.40 -23.61
CA GLY A 112 -23.00 10.47 -23.23
C GLY A 112 -22.25 11.66 -22.66
N ASN A 113 -22.67 12.16 -21.49
CA ASN A 113 -22.04 13.30 -20.81
C ASN A 113 -21.06 12.86 -19.69
N LYS A 114 -20.58 11.62 -19.72
CA LYS A 114 -19.69 11.07 -18.71
C LYS A 114 -18.39 10.55 -19.33
N THR A 115 -17.35 10.53 -18.50
CA THR A 115 -16.07 9.93 -18.83
C THR A 115 -15.85 8.66 -18.02
N TYR A 116 -15.13 7.72 -18.61
CA TYR A 116 -14.79 6.42 -18.01
C TYR A 116 -13.33 6.11 -18.32
N ASP A 117 -12.59 5.66 -17.31
CA ASP A 117 -11.17 5.40 -17.44
C ASP A 117 -10.90 3.90 -17.62
N GLY A 118 -9.85 3.58 -18.36
CA GLY A 118 -9.30 2.25 -18.52
C GLY A 118 -7.77 2.32 -18.60
N MET A 119 -7.10 1.25 -18.19
CA MET A 119 -5.64 1.21 -18.18
C MET A 119 -5.14 -0.21 -18.25
N ALA A 120 -4.00 -0.39 -18.95
CA ALA A 120 -3.17 -1.58 -18.84
C ALA A 120 -1.68 -1.20 -18.90
N THR A 121 -0.86 -2.00 -18.24
CA THR A 121 0.57 -1.70 -18.07
C THR A 121 1.41 -2.95 -18.34
N ALA A 122 2.23 -2.91 -19.39
CA ALA A 122 3.09 -4.01 -19.82
C ALA A 122 4.48 -3.91 -19.18
N ALA A 123 4.97 -5.01 -18.62
CA ALA A 123 6.28 -5.11 -17.99
C ALA A 123 7.37 -5.45 -19.01
N TYR A 124 8.48 -4.73 -18.96
CA TYR A 124 9.67 -4.96 -19.76
C TYR A 124 10.86 -5.28 -18.87
N ALA A 125 11.26 -6.55 -18.80
CA ALA A 125 12.37 -7.04 -17.99
C ALA A 125 12.36 -6.48 -16.56
N PRO A 126 11.25 -6.58 -15.78
CA PRO A 126 11.09 -5.89 -14.50
C PRO A 126 12.12 -6.30 -13.45
N GLU A 127 12.62 -7.54 -13.51
CA GLU A 127 13.71 -8.05 -12.65
C GLU A 127 15.06 -7.37 -12.90
N SER A 128 15.20 -6.66 -14.02
CA SER A 128 16.42 -5.92 -14.39
C SER A 128 16.35 -4.43 -14.10
N ILE A 129 15.23 -3.95 -13.54
CA ILE A 129 15.08 -2.54 -13.13
C ILE A 129 16.12 -2.21 -12.06
N GLN A 130 16.91 -1.17 -12.33
CA GLN A 130 17.92 -0.65 -11.41
C GLN A 130 17.37 0.57 -10.66
N ALA A 131 17.73 0.69 -9.39
CA ALA A 131 17.33 1.82 -8.57
C ALA A 131 18.20 3.06 -8.84
N HIS A 132 17.60 4.24 -8.72
CA HIS A 132 18.26 5.55 -8.82
C HIS A 132 18.66 6.12 -7.46
N ALA A 133 18.13 5.56 -6.37
CA ALA A 133 18.42 5.98 -5.01
C ALA A 133 19.91 5.81 -4.70
N VAL A 134 20.51 6.83 -4.13
CA VAL A 134 21.90 6.82 -3.64
C VAL A 134 21.93 6.32 -2.20
N ASP A 135 22.88 5.46 -1.88
CA ASP A 135 23.09 4.99 -0.50
C ASP A 135 24.00 5.96 0.24
N PRO A 136 23.51 6.74 1.22
CA PRO A 136 24.36 7.63 1.99
C PRO A 136 25.41 6.83 2.80
N SER A 137 26.64 7.26 2.80
CA SER A 137 27.72 6.56 3.51
C SER A 137 27.51 6.47 5.02
N ASP A 138 26.75 7.38 5.60
CA ASP A 138 26.40 7.41 7.03
C ASP A 138 24.96 6.93 7.32
N PHE A 139 24.28 6.26 6.35
CA PHE A 139 22.90 5.81 6.50
C PHE A 139 22.69 4.96 7.76
N ASP A 140 23.54 3.96 7.97
CA ASP A 140 23.43 3.04 9.10
C ASP A 140 23.67 3.75 10.43
N SER A 141 24.70 4.60 10.51
CA SER A 141 25.00 5.36 11.71
C SER A 141 23.92 6.41 12.02
N PHE A 142 23.32 7.02 11.01
CA PHE A 142 22.20 7.95 11.17
C PHE A 142 20.99 7.27 11.83
N TRP A 143 20.55 6.13 11.31
CA TRP A 143 19.39 5.41 11.85
C TRP A 143 19.70 4.75 13.19
N GLN A 144 20.89 4.17 13.35
CA GLN A 144 21.29 3.60 14.62
C GLN A 144 21.41 4.67 15.72
N GLY A 145 21.94 5.85 15.38
CA GLY A 145 22.00 7.00 16.29
C GLY A 145 20.61 7.44 16.73
N ALA A 146 19.69 7.65 15.79
CA ALA A 146 18.31 8.04 16.08
C ALA A 146 17.58 7.02 16.97
N LEU A 147 17.80 5.72 16.74
CA LEU A 147 17.21 4.67 17.55
C LEU A 147 17.82 4.60 18.96
N ASN A 148 19.15 4.73 19.06
CA ASN A 148 19.83 4.74 20.35
C ASN A 148 19.39 5.91 21.21
N GLU A 149 19.27 7.12 20.64
CA GLU A 149 18.75 8.30 21.34
C GLU A 149 17.30 8.05 21.84
N ALA A 150 16.43 7.53 20.97
CA ALA A 150 15.07 7.22 21.34
C ALA A 150 14.99 6.17 22.47
N ARG A 151 15.86 5.18 22.49
CA ARG A 151 15.92 4.13 23.52
C ARG A 151 16.47 4.59 24.87
N GLN A 152 17.12 5.76 24.95
CA GLN A 152 17.44 6.39 26.26
C GLN A 152 16.16 6.84 26.98
N ILE A 153 15.08 7.03 26.27
CA ILE A 153 13.80 7.45 26.84
C ILE A 153 13.00 6.20 27.22
N PRO A 154 12.64 6.01 28.49
CA PRO A 154 11.77 4.90 28.91
C PRO A 154 10.49 4.87 28.09
N LEU A 155 10.00 3.67 27.78
CA LEU A 155 8.73 3.52 27.02
C LEU A 155 7.55 4.23 27.68
N SER A 156 7.50 4.26 29.01
CA SER A 156 6.43 4.85 29.82
C SER A 156 5.05 4.55 29.20
N SER A 157 4.83 3.27 28.89
CA SER A 157 3.65 2.79 28.19
C SER A 157 2.39 2.89 29.04
N THR A 158 1.28 3.16 28.39
CA THR A 158 -0.06 3.07 28.96
C THR A 158 -0.88 2.04 28.21
N MET A 159 -1.76 1.33 28.93
CA MET A 159 -2.70 0.37 28.37
C MET A 159 -4.08 0.62 28.95
N GLU A 160 -5.05 0.98 28.14
CA GLU A 160 -6.43 1.22 28.49
C GLU A 160 -7.32 0.15 27.83
N LEU A 161 -8.01 -0.66 28.64
CA LEU A 161 -8.91 -1.68 28.10
C LEU A 161 -10.08 -1.00 27.37
N LEU A 162 -10.45 -1.55 26.22
CA LEU A 162 -11.61 -1.15 25.44
C LEU A 162 -12.70 -2.24 25.52
N PRO A 163 -13.54 -2.28 26.56
CA PRO A 163 -14.45 -3.40 26.82
C PRO A 163 -15.40 -3.68 25.66
N SER A 164 -15.88 -2.63 24.98
CA SER A 164 -16.78 -2.76 23.82
C SER A 164 -16.14 -3.39 22.57
N ARG A 165 -14.80 -3.50 22.53
CA ARG A 165 -14.04 -4.12 21.43
C ARG A 165 -13.51 -5.51 21.81
N CYS A 166 -13.57 -5.89 23.09
CA CYS A 166 -13.17 -7.22 23.54
C CYS A 166 -14.14 -8.29 23.03
N THR A 167 -13.59 -9.50 22.77
CA THR A 167 -14.39 -10.69 22.46
C THR A 167 -14.33 -11.69 23.61
N GLU A 168 -14.92 -12.87 23.45
CA GLU A 168 -14.80 -13.95 24.44
C GLU A 168 -13.34 -14.38 24.65
N THR A 169 -12.52 -14.36 23.60
CA THR A 169 -11.15 -14.89 23.59
C THR A 169 -10.07 -13.83 23.52
N VAL A 170 -10.39 -12.55 23.20
CA VAL A 170 -9.41 -11.48 22.95
C VAL A 170 -9.70 -10.27 23.83
N ASN A 171 -8.68 -9.74 24.49
CA ASN A 171 -8.69 -8.41 25.09
C ASN A 171 -8.16 -7.39 24.08
N VAL A 172 -8.80 -6.21 24.01
CA VAL A 172 -8.43 -5.11 23.14
C VAL A 172 -8.13 -3.88 23.98
N TYR A 173 -6.97 -3.26 23.75
CA TYR A 173 -6.51 -2.10 24.48
C TYR A 173 -6.15 -0.95 23.54
N GLN A 174 -6.48 0.28 23.91
CA GLN A 174 -5.73 1.42 23.41
C GLN A 174 -4.42 1.50 24.17
N VAL A 175 -3.30 1.59 23.44
CA VAL A 175 -1.98 1.71 24.05
C VAL A 175 -1.30 2.99 23.59
N SER A 176 -0.37 3.49 24.43
CA SER A 176 0.57 4.50 23.99
C SER A 176 1.94 4.32 24.65
N PHE A 177 2.98 4.74 23.97
CA PHE A 177 4.36 4.66 24.45
C PHE A 177 5.21 5.80 23.88
N GLN A 178 6.31 6.14 24.58
CA GLN A 178 7.24 7.20 24.14
C GLN A 178 7.91 6.82 22.81
N ASN A 179 8.01 7.81 21.94
CA ASN A 179 8.61 7.71 20.62
C ASN A 179 10.04 8.30 20.65
N ILE A 180 10.36 9.18 19.71
CA ILE A 180 11.70 9.70 19.40
C ILE A 180 12.24 10.68 20.47
N ARG A 181 11.37 11.32 21.24
CA ARG A 181 11.75 12.30 22.28
C ARG A 181 10.71 12.33 23.39
N GLN A 182 11.12 12.84 24.55
CA GLN A 182 10.21 13.02 25.69
C GLN A 182 8.93 13.79 25.28
N GLY A 183 7.78 13.25 25.63
CA GLY A 183 6.47 13.81 25.28
C GLY A 183 5.95 13.46 23.87
N SER A 184 6.81 12.99 22.96
CA SER A 184 6.37 12.45 21.68
C SER A 184 5.89 11.01 21.88
N ARG A 185 4.65 10.71 21.54
CA ARG A 185 4.07 9.37 21.76
C ARG A 185 3.63 8.72 20.44
N THR A 186 3.66 7.41 20.44
CA THR A 186 2.95 6.56 19.46
C THR A 186 1.73 5.96 20.16
N PHE A 187 0.60 5.96 19.48
CA PHE A 187 -0.65 5.33 19.92
C PHE A 187 -0.99 4.17 19.03
N GLY A 188 -1.68 3.16 19.58
CA GLY A 188 -2.12 2.00 18.81
C GLY A 188 -3.22 1.21 19.50
N ILE A 189 -3.71 0.19 18.79
CA ILE A 189 -4.64 -0.81 19.31
C ILE A 189 -3.87 -2.13 19.45
N LEU A 190 -3.82 -2.61 20.68
CA LEU A 190 -3.24 -3.90 21.04
C LEU A 190 -4.37 -4.91 21.22
N CYS A 191 -4.30 -6.05 20.52
CA CYS A 191 -5.18 -7.18 20.74
C CYS A 191 -4.36 -8.35 21.26
N MET A 192 -4.80 -8.97 22.37
CA MET A 192 -4.12 -10.09 22.99
C MET A 192 -5.09 -11.21 23.35
N PRO A 193 -4.70 -12.50 23.16
CA PRO A 193 -5.46 -13.62 23.70
C PRO A 193 -5.67 -13.48 25.20
N LYS A 194 -6.88 -13.83 25.68
CA LYS A 194 -7.20 -13.85 27.12
C LYS A 194 -6.56 -15.02 27.85
N ALA A 195 -6.36 -16.13 27.13
CA ALA A 195 -5.71 -17.30 27.69
C ALA A 195 -4.27 -16.97 28.10
N SER A 196 -3.82 -17.56 29.19
CA SER A 196 -2.43 -17.46 29.62
C SER A 196 -1.52 -18.22 28.65
N GLY A 197 -0.38 -17.62 28.29
CA GLY A 197 0.53 -18.24 27.33
C GLY A 197 1.61 -17.30 26.82
N LYS A 198 2.42 -17.83 25.90
CA LYS A 198 3.43 -17.10 25.13
C LYS A 198 3.05 -17.15 23.66
N TYR A 199 2.95 -16.00 23.03
CA TYR A 199 2.39 -15.85 21.71
C TYR A 199 3.38 -15.22 20.73
N PRO A 200 3.36 -15.59 19.44
CA PRO A 200 3.98 -14.79 18.38
C PRO A 200 3.32 -13.41 18.33
N ALA A 201 3.98 -12.46 17.70
CA ALA A 201 3.45 -11.10 17.55
C ALA A 201 3.45 -10.62 16.12
N LEU A 202 2.48 -9.76 15.78
CA LEU A 202 2.35 -9.07 14.52
C LEU A 202 2.18 -7.57 14.75
N LEU A 203 3.13 -6.77 14.24
CA LEU A 203 3.00 -5.33 14.15
C LEU A 203 2.33 -4.95 12.82
N ARG A 204 1.21 -4.25 12.90
CA ARG A 204 0.51 -3.69 11.74
C ARG A 204 0.81 -2.19 11.65
N VAL A 205 1.39 -1.78 10.54
CA VAL A 205 1.78 -0.40 10.29
C VAL A 205 0.92 0.21 9.17
N PRO A 206 0.48 1.49 9.32
CA PRO A 206 -0.61 2.02 8.51
C PRO A 206 -0.16 2.54 7.14
N GLY A 207 -1.04 2.41 6.15
CA GLY A 207 -1.01 3.22 4.94
C GLY A 207 -1.20 4.72 5.24
N ALA A 208 -0.99 5.58 4.25
CA ALA A 208 -1.14 7.03 4.41
C ALA A 208 -2.56 7.44 4.80
N GLY A 209 -2.68 8.53 5.54
CA GLY A 209 -3.96 9.11 5.97
C GLY A 209 -4.09 9.28 7.48
N VAL A 210 -5.01 10.14 7.87
CA VAL A 210 -5.32 10.49 9.26
C VAL A 210 -6.67 9.88 9.61
N ARG A 211 -6.68 8.85 10.48
CA ARG A 211 -7.88 8.05 10.75
C ARG A 211 -7.82 7.31 12.09
N PRO A 212 -8.96 6.82 12.61
CA PRO A 212 -8.96 5.90 13.75
C PRO A 212 -8.45 4.51 13.35
N TYR A 213 -8.12 3.69 14.36
CA TYR A 213 -7.69 2.31 14.19
C TYR A 213 -8.53 1.37 15.07
N TYR A 214 -8.64 0.10 14.66
CA TYR A 214 -9.56 -0.85 15.28
C TYR A 214 -8.85 -2.06 15.88
N GLY A 215 -7.64 -2.39 15.41
CA GLY A 215 -6.86 -3.56 15.80
C GLY A 215 -7.21 -4.81 14.99
N ASP A 216 -6.33 -5.80 15.02
CA ASP A 216 -6.50 -7.09 14.35
C ASP A 216 -6.93 -8.16 15.35
N VAL A 217 -8.23 -8.17 15.65
CA VAL A 217 -8.84 -9.14 16.57
C VAL A 217 -8.86 -10.54 15.99
N GLU A 218 -8.98 -10.68 14.66
CA GLU A 218 -9.03 -11.99 14.00
C GLU A 218 -7.73 -12.77 14.17
N THR A 219 -6.60 -12.15 13.87
CA THR A 219 -5.28 -12.77 14.07
C THR A 219 -5.01 -13.03 15.56
N ALA A 220 -5.45 -12.13 16.45
CA ALA A 220 -5.32 -12.33 17.89
C ALA A 220 -6.14 -13.51 18.40
N ALA A 221 -7.34 -13.74 17.86
CA ALA A 221 -8.19 -14.89 18.20
C ALA A 221 -7.57 -16.23 17.79
N LYS A 222 -6.68 -16.24 16.81
CA LYS A 222 -5.90 -17.43 16.40
C LYS A 222 -4.69 -17.72 17.29
N GLY A 223 -4.37 -16.84 18.23
CA GLY A 223 -3.28 -17.07 19.18
C GLY A 223 -2.03 -16.23 18.92
N ALA A 224 -2.18 -15.00 18.47
CA ALA A 224 -1.10 -14.01 18.34
C ALA A 224 -1.35 -12.75 19.18
N ILE A 225 -0.30 -12.00 19.47
CA ILE A 225 -0.39 -10.60 19.90
C ILE A 225 -0.39 -9.77 18.64
N THR A 226 -1.36 -8.86 18.45
CA THR A 226 -1.35 -7.91 17.35
C THR A 226 -1.32 -6.48 17.87
N LEU A 227 -0.48 -5.65 17.27
CA LEU A 227 -0.40 -4.22 17.55
C LEU A 227 -0.56 -3.43 16.25
N GLU A 228 -1.65 -2.69 16.12
CA GLU A 228 -1.88 -1.75 15.03
C GLU A 228 -1.60 -0.34 15.52
N ILE A 229 -0.63 0.36 14.91
CA ILE A 229 -0.21 1.71 15.36
C ILE A 229 -0.73 2.83 14.47
N GLY A 230 -0.92 4.01 15.07
CA GLY A 230 -1.06 5.29 14.35
C GLY A 230 0.28 6.03 14.32
N ILE A 231 0.54 6.77 13.24
CA ILE A 231 1.82 7.46 13.04
C ILE A 231 1.82 8.95 13.44
N HIS A 232 0.67 9.52 13.76
CA HIS A 232 0.54 10.96 13.92
C HIS A 232 0.76 11.45 15.38
N GLY A 233 0.95 10.53 16.34
CA GLY A 233 1.17 10.87 17.74
C GLY A 233 -0.09 11.37 18.44
N ILE A 234 -1.25 10.97 17.98
CA ILE A 234 -2.58 11.27 18.50
C ILE A 234 -3.31 9.98 18.89
N PRO A 235 -4.22 10.00 19.86
CA PRO A 235 -5.05 8.84 20.19
C PRO A 235 -5.75 8.28 18.95
N VAL A 236 -5.95 6.94 18.92
CA VAL A 236 -6.45 6.23 17.74
C VAL A 236 -7.92 5.83 17.85
N THR A 237 -8.61 6.30 18.90
CA THR A 237 -10.02 5.96 19.21
C THR A 237 -10.93 7.18 19.28
N MET A 238 -10.47 8.34 18.81
CA MET A 238 -11.28 9.56 18.78
C MET A 238 -12.38 9.48 17.70
N GLN A 239 -13.29 10.43 17.72
CA GLN A 239 -14.34 10.56 16.72
C GLN A 239 -13.76 10.89 15.33
N GLN A 240 -14.39 10.38 14.27
CA GLN A 240 -13.95 10.57 12.88
C GLN A 240 -13.78 12.05 12.50
N SER A 241 -14.63 12.94 13.03
CA SER A 241 -14.55 14.40 12.77
C SER A 241 -13.20 14.99 13.17
N VAL A 242 -12.62 14.56 14.30
CA VAL A 242 -11.31 15.05 14.77
C VAL A 242 -10.21 14.68 13.77
N TYR A 243 -10.24 13.46 13.25
CA TYR A 243 -9.26 13.04 12.23
C TYR A 243 -9.44 13.82 10.92
N ASN A 244 -10.67 14.08 10.51
CA ASN A 244 -10.97 14.89 9.33
C ASN A 244 -10.43 16.32 9.49
N GLU A 245 -10.67 16.97 10.61
CA GLU A 245 -10.16 18.31 10.91
C GLU A 245 -8.62 18.34 10.89
N LEU A 246 -7.96 17.34 11.48
CA LEU A 246 -6.51 17.23 11.46
C LEU A 246 -5.96 16.97 10.04
N ALA A 247 -6.64 16.14 9.25
CA ALA A 247 -6.23 15.81 7.88
C ALA A 247 -6.25 17.03 6.96
N TYR A 248 -7.25 17.90 7.11
CA TYR A 248 -7.37 19.16 6.34
C TYR A 248 -6.67 20.36 7.03
N GLY A 249 -6.19 20.19 8.26
CA GLY A 249 -5.51 21.20 9.08
C GLY A 249 -4.03 20.88 9.32
N ALA A 250 -3.68 20.66 10.59
CA ALA A 250 -2.29 20.52 11.03
C ALA A 250 -1.51 19.34 10.39
N LEU A 251 -2.20 18.31 9.93
CA LEU A 251 -1.61 17.15 9.26
C LEU A 251 -1.80 17.16 7.73
N TYR A 252 -2.28 18.27 7.16
CA TYR A 252 -2.38 18.40 5.72
C TYR A 252 -0.98 18.30 5.10
N ASN A 253 -0.83 17.47 4.08
CA ASN A 253 0.44 17.25 3.40
C ASN A 253 1.62 16.91 4.35
N TYR A 254 1.34 16.19 5.45
CA TYR A 254 2.37 15.80 6.43
C TYR A 254 3.58 15.10 5.80
N GLN A 255 3.40 14.43 4.66
CA GLN A 255 4.45 13.70 3.94
C GLN A 255 5.54 14.62 3.38
N TYR A 256 5.28 15.92 3.25
CA TYR A 256 6.24 16.91 2.76
C TYR A 256 6.80 17.81 3.88
N GLN A 257 6.40 17.56 5.16
CA GLN A 257 6.88 18.39 6.26
C GLN A 257 8.36 18.14 6.55
N ASN A 258 9.19 19.18 6.40
CA ASN A 258 10.65 19.16 6.55
C ASN A 258 11.35 18.09 5.68
N ASP A 259 10.88 17.86 4.46
CA ASP A 259 11.44 16.89 3.52
C ASP A 259 12.79 17.32 2.92
N ASP A 260 13.27 18.50 3.28
CA ASP A 260 14.61 19.04 2.97
C ASP A 260 15.59 18.94 4.14
N ASN A 261 15.18 18.37 5.27
CA ASN A 261 16.03 18.21 6.45
C ASN A 261 15.89 16.81 7.05
N ARG A 262 16.94 15.99 6.92
CA ARG A 262 16.93 14.60 7.36
C ARG A 262 16.68 14.43 8.87
N ASP A 263 17.08 15.42 9.69
CA ASP A 263 16.96 15.34 11.15
C ASP A 263 15.56 15.73 11.65
N TYR A 264 14.84 16.54 10.88
CA TYR A 264 13.52 17.07 11.24
C TYR A 264 12.40 16.59 10.35
N SER A 265 12.69 15.76 9.31
CA SER A 265 11.68 15.15 8.46
C SER A 265 10.58 14.50 9.30
N TYR A 266 9.33 14.71 8.89
CA TYR A 266 8.19 14.08 9.52
C TYR A 266 8.35 12.57 9.67
N TYR A 267 8.96 11.93 8.69
CA TYR A 267 9.16 10.49 8.68
C TYR A 267 10.23 10.00 9.66
N LYS A 268 11.13 10.85 10.18
CA LYS A 268 12.09 10.41 11.19
C LYS A 268 11.37 9.88 12.44
N ARG A 269 10.39 10.65 12.94
CA ARG A 269 9.58 10.21 14.10
C ARG A 269 8.67 9.01 13.76
N VAL A 270 8.22 8.89 12.49
CA VAL A 270 7.38 7.77 12.06
C VAL A 270 8.19 6.48 12.06
N PHE A 271 9.36 6.47 11.44
CA PHE A 271 10.23 5.31 11.36
C PHE A 271 10.74 4.88 12.74
N VAL A 272 11.23 5.82 13.55
CA VAL A 272 11.57 5.53 14.96
C VAL A 272 10.35 5.00 15.74
N GLY A 273 9.16 5.52 15.47
CA GLY A 273 7.92 5.07 16.10
C GLY A 273 7.59 3.60 15.83
N THR A 274 7.87 3.06 14.63
CA THR A 274 7.69 1.64 14.34
C THR A 274 8.68 0.77 15.12
N LEU A 275 9.92 1.24 15.28
CA LEU A 275 10.94 0.54 16.08
C LEU A 275 10.61 0.57 17.59
N ARG A 276 10.06 1.67 18.08
CA ARG A 276 9.55 1.76 19.45
C ARG A 276 8.31 0.88 19.68
N ALA A 277 7.51 0.62 18.64
CA ALA A 277 6.43 -0.36 18.70
C ALA A 277 6.98 -1.79 18.86
N VAL A 278 8.09 -2.12 18.21
CA VAL A 278 8.82 -3.38 18.43
C VAL A 278 9.34 -3.44 19.87
N ASP A 279 9.90 -2.36 20.43
CA ASP A 279 10.34 -2.30 21.82
C ASP A 279 9.15 -2.54 22.77
N PHE A 280 7.98 -1.97 22.49
CA PHE A 280 6.77 -2.18 23.30
C PHE A 280 6.30 -3.64 23.23
N ILE A 281 6.21 -4.25 22.06
CA ILE A 281 5.85 -5.68 21.91
C ILE A 281 6.82 -6.55 22.70
N ALA A 282 8.13 -6.29 22.57
CA ALA A 282 9.17 -7.06 23.26
C ALA A 282 9.12 -6.93 24.80
N SER A 283 8.51 -5.86 25.31
CA SER A 283 8.30 -5.65 26.75
C SER A 283 7.10 -6.41 27.33
N LEU A 284 6.20 -6.95 26.48
CA LEU A 284 5.00 -7.65 26.91
C LEU A 284 5.35 -9.04 27.47
N PRO A 285 4.92 -9.37 28.71
CA PRO A 285 5.18 -10.69 29.30
C PRO A 285 4.65 -11.86 28.49
N GLN A 286 3.59 -11.66 27.69
CA GLN A 286 2.97 -12.69 26.85
C GLN A 286 3.67 -12.90 25.51
N TYR A 287 4.57 -12.01 25.09
CA TYR A 287 5.34 -12.23 23.87
C TYR A 287 6.31 -13.42 24.00
N ASN A 288 6.40 -14.26 22.99
CA ASN A 288 7.22 -15.48 23.03
C ASN A 288 8.74 -15.23 22.89
N GLY A 289 9.13 -13.97 22.60
CA GLY A 289 10.54 -13.57 22.43
C GLY A 289 11.22 -14.08 21.16
N LYS A 290 10.47 -14.70 20.23
CA LYS A 290 11.05 -15.39 19.06
C LYS A 290 10.45 -14.98 17.72
N THR A 291 9.14 -14.81 17.65
CA THR A 291 8.41 -14.66 16.37
C THR A 291 7.70 -13.31 16.35
N LEU A 292 8.22 -12.39 15.56
CA LEU A 292 7.65 -11.05 15.37
C LEU A 292 7.61 -10.71 13.88
N GLY A 293 6.41 -10.60 13.36
CA GLY A 293 6.16 -10.12 12.01
C GLY A 293 5.82 -8.64 11.95
N VAL A 294 6.04 -8.03 10.80
CA VAL A 294 5.54 -6.68 10.51
C VAL A 294 4.87 -6.64 9.15
N THR A 295 3.74 -5.93 9.05
CA THR A 295 2.99 -5.87 7.79
C THR A 295 2.21 -4.57 7.61
N GLY A 296 2.02 -4.20 6.35
CA GLY A 296 1.20 -3.08 5.94
C GLY A 296 1.14 -2.88 4.44
N SER A 297 0.29 -1.96 4.00
CA SER A 297 0.13 -1.63 2.59
C SER A 297 0.46 -0.16 2.32
N SER A 298 0.90 0.16 1.10
CA SER A 298 1.23 1.53 0.70
C SER A 298 2.34 2.11 1.58
N GLN A 299 2.14 3.26 2.23
CA GLN A 299 3.03 3.74 3.28
C GLN A 299 3.31 2.65 4.34
N GLY A 300 2.31 1.83 4.70
CA GLY A 300 2.51 0.71 5.62
C GLY A 300 3.45 -0.37 5.06
N GLY A 301 3.43 -0.60 3.75
CA GLY A 301 4.40 -1.46 3.07
C GLY A 301 5.83 -0.93 3.25
N ALA A 302 6.02 0.38 3.05
CA ALA A 302 7.29 1.05 3.32
C ALA A 302 7.71 0.92 4.80
N LEU A 303 6.80 1.18 5.73
CA LEU A 303 7.08 1.07 7.16
C LEU A 303 7.41 -0.37 7.59
N SER A 304 6.84 -1.37 6.91
CA SER A 304 7.20 -2.78 7.13
C SER A 304 8.64 -3.06 6.72
N MET A 305 9.07 -2.54 5.56
CA MET A 305 10.45 -2.64 5.08
C MET A 305 11.44 -1.92 6.01
N VAL A 306 11.13 -0.69 6.45
CA VAL A 306 11.93 0.06 7.44
C VAL A 306 12.12 -0.75 8.72
N THR A 307 11.04 -1.30 9.26
CA THR A 307 11.07 -2.02 10.54
C THR A 307 11.89 -3.30 10.41
N ALA A 308 11.72 -4.05 9.30
CA ALA A 308 12.47 -5.27 9.02
C ALA A 308 13.98 -5.01 8.78
N ALA A 309 14.31 -3.86 8.19
CA ALA A 309 15.70 -3.49 7.92
C ALA A 309 16.45 -3.06 9.19
N LEU A 310 15.78 -2.32 10.10
CA LEU A 310 16.44 -1.66 11.22
C LEU A 310 16.34 -2.42 12.56
N ASP A 311 15.42 -3.37 12.70
CA ASP A 311 15.25 -4.13 13.95
C ASP A 311 15.40 -5.64 13.75
N LYS A 312 16.48 -6.18 14.25
CA LYS A 312 16.82 -7.62 14.12
C LYS A 312 15.87 -8.57 14.87
N ARG A 313 14.94 -8.06 15.68
CA ARG A 313 13.90 -8.87 16.35
C ARG A 313 12.75 -9.21 15.41
N VAL A 314 12.60 -8.48 14.31
CA VAL A 314 11.66 -8.82 13.23
C VAL A 314 12.16 -10.09 12.56
N THR A 315 11.29 -11.07 12.38
CA THR A 315 11.62 -12.39 11.81
C THR A 315 11.05 -12.62 10.43
N PHE A 316 10.05 -11.85 10.02
CA PHE A 316 9.45 -11.84 8.68
C PHE A 316 8.66 -10.55 8.46
N TYR A 317 8.37 -10.22 7.21
CA TYR A 317 7.52 -9.07 6.90
C TYR A 317 6.68 -9.30 5.63
N ALA A 318 5.57 -8.56 5.52
CA ALA A 318 4.82 -8.47 4.28
C ALA A 318 4.58 -7.01 3.90
N ALA A 319 4.88 -6.66 2.66
CA ALA A 319 4.75 -5.31 2.12
C ALA A 319 3.89 -5.31 0.85
N ILE A 320 2.71 -4.71 0.94
CA ILE A 320 1.76 -4.62 -0.15
C ILE A 320 1.93 -3.28 -0.84
N HIS A 321 2.13 -3.26 -2.16
CA HIS A 321 2.39 -2.08 -2.99
C HIS A 321 3.13 -0.96 -2.22
N PRO A 322 4.37 -1.24 -1.75
CA PRO A 322 5.08 -0.33 -0.86
C PRO A 322 5.32 1.03 -1.49
N ALA A 323 5.05 2.08 -0.73
CA ALA A 323 5.34 3.45 -1.08
C ALA A 323 6.82 3.80 -0.84
N MET A 324 7.20 5.04 -1.13
CA MET A 324 8.52 5.63 -0.84
C MET A 324 9.70 4.89 -1.48
N CYS A 325 9.47 4.27 -2.64
CA CYS A 325 10.49 3.54 -3.39
C CYS A 325 11.08 4.43 -4.50
N ASP A 326 12.41 4.49 -4.57
CA ASP A 326 13.18 5.12 -5.66
C ASP A 326 12.75 6.56 -5.99
N HIS A 327 12.76 7.43 -5.00
CA HIS A 327 12.35 8.84 -5.14
C HIS A 327 13.12 9.58 -6.24
N ARG A 328 14.42 9.29 -6.41
CA ARG A 328 15.27 9.95 -7.42
C ARG A 328 14.92 9.60 -8.86
N ALA A 329 14.17 8.52 -9.10
CA ALA A 329 13.75 8.11 -10.44
C ALA A 329 13.07 9.25 -11.21
N HIS A 330 12.23 10.06 -10.54
CA HIS A 330 11.56 11.21 -11.16
C HIS A 330 12.54 12.27 -11.71
N LEU A 331 13.76 12.40 -11.15
CA LEU A 331 14.79 13.30 -11.67
C LEU A 331 15.34 12.82 -13.03
N GLN A 332 15.17 11.54 -13.34
CA GLN A 332 15.57 10.91 -14.59
C GLN A 332 14.37 10.65 -15.53
N LYS A 333 13.21 11.22 -15.22
CA LYS A 333 11.94 10.95 -15.93
C LYS A 333 11.56 9.46 -15.95
N VAL A 334 11.82 8.79 -14.86
CA VAL A 334 11.40 7.43 -14.56
C VAL A 334 10.41 7.50 -13.40
N ALA A 335 9.41 6.60 -13.37
CA ALA A 335 8.40 6.61 -12.32
C ALA A 335 9.02 6.29 -10.95
N GLY A 336 8.95 7.23 -10.02
CA GLY A 336 9.30 7.08 -8.60
C GLY A 336 8.06 6.83 -7.74
N GLY A 337 8.24 6.32 -6.52
CA GLY A 337 7.16 5.98 -5.62
C GLY A 337 6.49 7.20 -4.95
N TRP A 338 5.28 6.97 -4.42
CA TRP A 338 4.62 7.95 -3.55
C TRP A 338 5.57 8.38 -2.42
N PRO A 339 5.60 9.67 -2.01
CA PRO A 339 4.69 10.75 -2.35
C PRO A 339 5.11 11.57 -3.59
N HIS A 340 5.93 11.04 -4.47
CA HIS A 340 6.35 11.66 -5.74
C HIS A 340 7.04 13.02 -5.56
N TYR A 341 7.95 13.12 -4.59
CA TYR A 341 8.64 14.37 -4.22
C TYR A 341 9.14 15.15 -5.43
N PHE A 342 9.86 14.49 -6.35
CA PHE A 342 10.52 15.15 -7.46
C PHE A 342 9.68 15.23 -8.74
N TYR A 343 8.50 14.64 -8.74
CA TYR A 343 7.51 14.90 -9.78
C TYR A 343 6.77 16.21 -9.52
N TYR A 344 6.28 16.40 -8.28
CA TYR A 344 5.58 17.62 -7.89
C TYR A 344 6.52 18.80 -7.64
N PHE A 345 7.79 18.51 -7.31
CA PHE A 345 8.83 19.51 -7.09
C PHE A 345 10.05 19.22 -7.99
N PRO A 346 9.93 19.49 -9.32
CA PRO A 346 10.91 19.03 -10.32
C PRO A 346 12.25 19.76 -10.27
N ALA A 347 12.37 20.86 -9.52
CA ALA A 347 13.61 21.59 -9.27
C ALA A 347 13.98 21.58 -7.77
N PRO A 348 14.27 20.40 -7.19
CA PRO A 348 14.56 20.29 -5.76
C PRO A 348 15.90 20.89 -5.41
N THR A 349 16.03 21.38 -4.17
CA THR A 349 17.33 21.73 -3.60
C THR A 349 18.20 20.49 -3.41
N PRO A 350 19.56 20.63 -3.43
CA PRO A 350 20.45 19.50 -3.11
C PRO A 350 20.14 18.85 -1.76
N GLN A 351 19.76 19.64 -0.75
CA GLN A 351 19.38 19.16 0.58
C GLN A 351 18.14 18.26 0.54
N ARG A 352 17.11 18.65 -0.23
CA ARG A 352 15.89 17.84 -0.40
C ARG A 352 16.21 16.50 -1.08
N VAL A 353 17.06 16.53 -2.13
CA VAL A 353 17.48 15.30 -2.81
C VAL A 353 18.25 14.39 -1.87
N GLN A 354 19.20 14.93 -1.12
CA GLN A 354 19.98 14.18 -0.15
C GLN A 354 19.09 13.63 0.98
N THR A 355 18.16 14.44 1.49
CA THR A 355 17.23 14.00 2.53
C THR A 355 16.38 12.82 2.05
N ALA A 356 15.88 12.85 0.83
CA ALA A 356 15.07 11.76 0.28
C ALA A 356 15.80 10.40 0.31
N ASP A 357 17.12 10.36 0.14
CA ASP A 357 17.90 9.12 0.19
C ASP A 357 17.85 8.43 1.56
N TYR A 358 17.76 9.18 2.65
CA TYR A 358 17.63 8.61 4.00
C TYR A 358 16.25 7.98 4.25
N TYR A 359 15.27 8.30 3.43
CA TYR A 359 13.87 7.87 3.57
C TYR A 359 13.40 7.01 2.38
N ASP A 360 14.32 6.60 1.50
CA ASP A 360 14.01 5.78 0.34
C ASP A 360 14.05 4.28 0.67
N MET A 361 13.00 3.57 0.28
CA MET A 361 12.87 2.13 0.55
C MET A 361 13.93 1.29 -0.13
N VAL A 362 14.55 1.76 -1.21
CA VAL A 362 15.71 1.08 -1.82
C VAL A 362 16.86 0.91 -0.83
N ASN A 363 17.14 1.94 -0.04
CA ASN A 363 18.23 1.91 0.94
C ASN A 363 17.91 1.00 2.13
N PHE A 364 16.65 0.92 2.56
CA PHE A 364 16.22 -0.08 3.53
C PHE A 364 16.24 -1.49 2.95
N ALA A 365 15.78 -1.67 1.70
CA ALA A 365 15.77 -2.95 1.00
C ALA A 365 17.15 -3.63 0.99
N ARG A 366 18.22 -2.87 0.76
CA ARG A 366 19.62 -3.34 0.80
C ARG A 366 20.03 -3.95 2.15
N ARG A 367 19.30 -3.65 3.22
CA ARG A 367 19.62 -4.01 4.62
C ARG A 367 18.69 -5.09 5.20
N ILE A 368 17.66 -5.47 4.47
CA ILE A 368 16.73 -6.52 4.91
C ILE A 368 17.42 -7.89 4.81
N THR A 369 17.34 -8.66 5.90
CA THR A 369 17.93 -10.00 6.00
C THR A 369 16.93 -11.11 6.29
N VAL A 370 15.66 -10.76 6.49
CA VAL A 370 14.57 -11.69 6.85
C VAL A 370 13.64 -11.92 5.66
N PRO A 371 12.92 -13.06 5.63
CA PRO A 371 12.02 -13.37 4.52
C PRO A 371 10.88 -12.36 4.40
N GLY A 372 10.57 -11.99 3.15
CA GLY A 372 9.54 -11.03 2.80
C GLY A 372 8.50 -11.56 1.82
N TRP A 373 7.26 -11.12 1.98
CA TRP A 373 6.16 -11.36 1.05
C TRP A 373 5.68 -10.04 0.44
N PHE A 374 5.49 -10.04 -0.87
CA PHE A 374 5.10 -8.85 -1.63
C PHE A 374 3.92 -9.13 -2.54
N SER A 375 3.06 -8.13 -2.70
CA SER A 375 2.04 -8.13 -3.73
C SER A 375 1.74 -6.70 -4.19
N TRP A 376 1.59 -6.53 -5.50
CA TRP A 376 1.15 -5.28 -6.13
C TRP A 376 0.56 -5.53 -7.50
N GLY A 377 -0.11 -4.51 -8.04
CA GLY A 377 -0.65 -4.50 -9.40
C GLY A 377 0.24 -3.73 -10.38
N TYR A 378 0.16 -4.09 -11.66
CA TYR A 378 0.89 -3.37 -12.71
C TYR A 378 0.20 -2.03 -13.06
N ASN A 379 -1.10 -1.91 -12.77
CA ASN A 379 -1.86 -0.69 -12.99
C ASN A 379 -1.81 0.29 -11.79
N ASP A 380 -0.97 0.04 -10.80
CA ASP A 380 -0.81 0.97 -9.68
C ASP A 380 -0.09 2.24 -10.16
N ASP A 381 -0.76 3.40 -10.06
CA ASP A 381 -0.20 4.70 -10.39
C ASP A 381 0.04 5.60 -9.16
N VAL A 382 -0.24 5.08 -7.97
CA VAL A 382 0.14 5.70 -6.69
C VAL A 382 1.51 5.18 -6.23
N CYS A 383 1.71 3.86 -6.27
CA CYS A 383 3.01 3.21 -6.03
C CYS A 383 3.41 2.45 -7.30
N PRO A 384 3.97 3.15 -8.31
CA PRO A 384 4.21 2.57 -9.63
C PRO A 384 5.09 1.32 -9.56
N PRO A 385 4.76 0.23 -10.30
CA PRO A 385 5.55 -0.99 -10.27
C PRO A 385 7.01 -0.79 -10.66
N THR A 386 7.36 0.19 -11.51
CA THR A 386 8.77 0.53 -11.78
C THR A 386 9.53 0.85 -10.48
N SER A 387 8.98 1.71 -9.63
CA SER A 387 9.63 2.09 -8.37
C SER A 387 9.62 0.96 -7.35
N THR A 388 8.54 0.18 -7.29
CA THR A 388 8.41 -0.95 -6.38
C THR A 388 9.41 -2.06 -6.72
N TYR A 389 9.58 -2.38 -8.02
CA TYR A 389 10.60 -3.32 -8.48
C TYR A 389 12.02 -2.82 -8.20
N ALA A 390 12.30 -1.52 -8.30
CA ALA A 390 13.62 -0.99 -7.95
C ALA A 390 14.00 -1.30 -6.49
N ALA A 391 13.06 -1.15 -5.55
CA ALA A 391 13.27 -1.54 -4.16
C ALA A 391 13.31 -3.07 -3.99
N TYR A 392 12.37 -3.80 -4.60
CA TYR A 392 12.30 -5.27 -4.54
C TYR A 392 13.57 -5.93 -5.06
N ASN A 393 14.09 -5.51 -6.22
CA ASN A 393 15.31 -6.04 -6.82
C ASN A 393 16.55 -5.80 -5.93
N SER A 394 16.52 -4.78 -5.09
CA SER A 394 17.60 -4.44 -4.15
C SER A 394 17.65 -5.34 -2.91
N ILE A 395 16.63 -6.17 -2.65
CA ILE A 395 16.60 -7.11 -1.53
C ILE A 395 17.36 -8.38 -1.89
N THR A 396 18.30 -8.79 -1.06
CA THR A 396 19.09 -10.04 -1.23
C THR A 396 18.53 -11.21 -0.41
N ALA A 397 17.75 -10.92 0.63
CA ALA A 397 17.08 -11.93 1.44
C ALA A 397 16.00 -12.70 0.65
N SER A 398 15.57 -13.83 1.16
CA SER A 398 14.45 -14.60 0.60
C SER A 398 13.20 -13.74 0.49
N LYS A 399 12.58 -13.74 -0.67
CA LYS A 399 11.39 -12.93 -0.95
C LYS A 399 10.48 -13.63 -1.95
N GLU A 400 9.18 -13.42 -1.78
CA GLU A 400 8.14 -13.91 -2.67
C GLU A 400 7.35 -12.73 -3.24
N LEU A 401 7.04 -12.78 -4.54
CA LEU A 401 6.19 -11.78 -5.21
C LEU A 401 4.95 -12.45 -5.79
N HIS A 402 3.80 -11.92 -5.46
CA HIS A 402 2.49 -12.34 -5.95
C HIS A 402 1.82 -11.16 -6.68
N PRO A 403 2.11 -10.97 -7.99
CA PRO A 403 1.57 -9.83 -8.73
C PRO A 403 0.11 -10.10 -9.12
N TYR A 404 -0.69 -9.04 -9.09
CA TYR A 404 -2.06 -9.00 -9.59
C TYR A 404 -2.12 -7.96 -10.73
N LEU A 405 -1.90 -8.39 -11.97
CA LEU A 405 -1.59 -7.53 -13.12
C LEU A 405 -2.60 -6.40 -13.33
N GLU A 406 -3.88 -6.68 -13.14
CA GLU A 406 -4.95 -5.74 -13.40
C GLU A 406 -5.22 -4.73 -12.25
N THR A 407 -4.72 -4.99 -11.03
CA THR A 407 -4.99 -4.10 -9.91
C THR A 407 -4.21 -2.80 -10.00
N GLY A 408 -4.87 -1.71 -9.59
CA GLY A 408 -4.24 -0.44 -9.25
C GLY A 408 -3.80 -0.43 -7.79
N HIS A 409 -3.98 0.73 -7.12
CA HIS A 409 -3.65 0.88 -5.68
C HIS A 409 -4.75 0.31 -4.77
N PHE A 410 -5.07 -0.95 -4.98
CA PHE A 410 -6.04 -1.74 -4.21
C PHE A 410 -5.71 -3.22 -4.34
N TRP A 411 -6.41 -4.06 -3.59
CA TRP A 411 -6.28 -5.52 -3.67
C TRP A 411 -7.63 -6.19 -3.82
N TYR A 412 -7.63 -7.36 -4.45
CA TYR A 412 -8.78 -8.26 -4.46
C TYR A 412 -8.86 -9.05 -3.15
N GLN A 413 -10.02 -9.60 -2.84
CA GLN A 413 -10.25 -10.42 -1.65
C GLN A 413 -9.29 -11.63 -1.60
N GLU A 414 -9.09 -12.30 -2.72
CA GLU A 414 -8.14 -13.42 -2.84
C GLU A 414 -6.70 -13.00 -2.50
N GLN A 415 -6.26 -11.84 -2.96
CA GLN A 415 -4.95 -11.29 -2.67
C GLN A 415 -4.80 -11.01 -1.16
N TYR A 416 -5.84 -10.48 -0.53
CA TYR A 416 -5.88 -10.27 0.91
C TYR A 416 -5.79 -11.59 1.69
N GLU A 417 -6.52 -12.61 1.26
CA GLU A 417 -6.52 -13.93 1.89
C GLU A 417 -5.15 -14.61 1.79
N GLN A 418 -4.48 -14.56 0.63
CA GLN A 418 -3.12 -15.07 0.45
C GLN A 418 -2.13 -14.35 1.38
N TRP A 419 -2.21 -13.02 1.46
CA TRP A 419 -1.41 -12.21 2.35
C TRP A 419 -1.57 -12.63 3.82
N ILE A 420 -2.81 -12.71 4.31
CA ILE A 420 -3.10 -13.06 5.71
C ILE A 420 -2.70 -14.52 6.01
N GLN A 421 -2.98 -15.46 5.12
CA GLN A 421 -2.58 -16.86 5.28
C GLN A 421 -1.06 -17.01 5.35
N TRP A 422 -0.32 -16.27 4.53
CA TRP A 422 1.14 -16.28 4.62
C TRP A 422 1.63 -15.78 5.97
N LEU A 423 1.06 -14.69 6.50
CA LEU A 423 1.40 -14.17 7.83
C LEU A 423 1.11 -15.20 8.93
N TRP A 424 -0.05 -15.82 8.92
CA TRP A 424 -0.41 -16.86 9.90
C TRP A 424 0.53 -18.05 9.85
N LYS A 425 0.87 -18.52 8.66
CA LYS A 425 1.86 -19.58 8.46
C LYS A 425 3.23 -19.23 9.08
N GLN A 426 3.72 -17.99 8.90
CA GLN A 426 4.98 -17.55 9.49
C GLN A 426 4.91 -17.52 11.04
N MET A 427 3.74 -17.32 11.60
CA MET A 427 3.51 -17.33 13.06
C MET A 427 3.21 -18.72 13.63
N GLY A 428 2.99 -19.73 12.80
CA GLY A 428 2.61 -21.08 13.23
C GLY A 428 1.13 -21.18 13.67
N LEU A 429 0.24 -20.39 13.06
CA LEU A 429 -1.20 -20.30 13.32
C LEU A 429 -2.01 -21.07 12.28
#